data_0bf1dc34850f512917c99bb6a6280518
#
_entry.id   0bf1dc34850f512917c99bb6a6280518
#
_cell.length_a   1.000
_cell.length_b   1.000
_cell.length_c   1.000
_cell.angle_alpha   90.00
_cell.angle_beta   90.00
_cell.angle_gamma   90.00
#
_symmetry.space_group_name_H-M   'P 1'
#
loop_
_entity.id
_entity.type
_entity.pdbx_description
1 polymer ?
#
loop_
_entity_poly.entity_id
_entity_poly.type
_entity_poly.pdbx_seq_one_letter_code
_entity_poly.pdbx_strand_id
1 'polypeptide(L)'
;MPALVLDPPSVTLAPVAGTEAMFPVRRVYCIGRNYAAHAIEMGHDPDREPPFFFQKNPDNLDFSGRFPYPAKSTDVHHEIEMVVALAKGGSDIPVARALDHVYGYAVGLDMTRRDLQGIAKEMGRPWEIGKAFERSAPMGPIVPAAEIGHPAAGRVVLEVNGTVRQKGDLNQMIWKVPEMIAYLSEYFTLAAGDVIMTGTPSGVAAVVRGDVMHASIEGVGELTVTVV
;
A
#
# COMPACT_ATOMS: atom_id res chain seq x y z
N MET A 1 -35.71 4.36 -2.92
CA MET A 1 -34.60 3.46 -2.54
C MET A 1 -35.22 2.29 -1.81
N PRO A 2 -34.73 1.05 -1.93
CA PRO A 2 -35.25 -0.06 -1.14
C PRO A 2 -35.03 0.20 0.36
N ALA A 3 -35.90 -0.34 1.21
CA ALA A 3 -35.70 -0.31 2.65
C ALA A 3 -34.52 -1.22 3.02
N LEU A 4 -33.61 -0.70 3.84
CA LEU A 4 -32.46 -1.46 4.32
C LEU A 4 -32.76 -2.03 5.69
N VAL A 5 -32.30 -3.24 5.96
CA VAL A 5 -32.47 -3.90 7.29
C VAL A 5 -31.42 -3.44 8.30
N LEU A 6 -30.33 -2.84 7.83
CA LEU A 6 -29.24 -2.23 8.61
C LEU A 6 -28.79 -0.96 7.88
N ASP A 7 -28.19 -0.04 8.61
CA ASP A 7 -27.52 1.09 7.98
C ASP A 7 -26.37 0.58 7.09
N PRO A 8 -26.15 1.18 5.91
CA PRO A 8 -25.03 0.79 5.06
C PRO A 8 -23.70 1.01 5.80
N PRO A 9 -22.70 0.14 5.56
CA PRO A 9 -21.37 0.37 6.12
C PRO A 9 -20.83 1.74 5.72
N SER A 10 -20.10 2.39 6.61
CA SER A 10 -19.44 3.66 6.30
C SER A 10 -18.40 3.46 5.20
N VAL A 11 -18.32 4.41 4.28
CA VAL A 11 -17.25 4.45 3.28
C VAL A 11 -15.97 4.93 3.95
N THR A 12 -14.86 4.23 3.75
CA THR A 12 -13.54 4.69 4.17
C THR A 12 -13.16 5.92 3.35
N LEU A 13 -12.86 7.02 4.04
CA LEU A 13 -12.53 8.30 3.43
C LEU A 13 -11.07 8.64 3.69
N ALA A 14 -10.24 8.69 2.64
CA ALA A 14 -8.85 9.09 2.72
C ALA A 14 -8.71 10.62 2.61
N PRO A 15 -7.89 11.27 3.45
CA PRO A 15 -7.64 12.70 3.34
C PRO A 15 -6.90 13.03 2.04
N VAL A 16 -7.20 14.21 1.48
CA VAL A 16 -6.50 14.75 0.31
C VAL A 16 -5.69 15.97 0.76
N ALA A 17 -4.41 16.00 0.37
CA ALA A 17 -3.51 17.10 0.74
C ALA A 17 -4.02 18.45 0.21
N GLY A 18 -3.84 19.50 1.01
CA GLY A 18 -4.18 20.87 0.61
C GLY A 18 -5.69 21.19 0.54
N THR A 19 -6.58 20.27 0.95
CA THR A 19 -8.03 20.48 0.86
C THR A 19 -8.77 19.77 2.00
N GLU A 20 -10.03 20.15 2.25
CA GLU A 20 -10.95 19.44 3.14
C GLU A 20 -11.68 18.28 2.42
N ALA A 21 -11.50 18.13 1.11
CA ALA A 21 -12.10 17.05 0.35
C ALA A 21 -11.52 15.69 0.76
N MET A 22 -12.36 14.68 0.72
CA MET A 22 -11.99 13.32 1.07
C MET A 22 -12.14 12.42 -0.15
N PHE A 23 -11.21 11.48 -0.31
CA PHE A 23 -11.25 10.49 -1.37
C PHE A 23 -11.94 9.21 -0.87
N PRO A 24 -13.08 8.80 -1.47
CA PRO A 24 -13.78 7.60 -1.07
C PRO A 24 -13.06 6.33 -1.56
N VAL A 25 -12.64 5.47 -0.64
CA VAL A 25 -11.91 4.25 -0.98
C VAL A 25 -12.89 3.10 -1.22
N ARG A 26 -12.70 2.38 -2.35
CA ARG A 26 -13.51 1.24 -2.76
C ARG A 26 -12.81 -0.10 -2.50
N ARG A 27 -11.59 -0.27 -2.96
CA ARG A 27 -10.76 -1.48 -2.79
C ARG A 27 -9.30 -1.11 -2.57
N VAL A 28 -8.56 -1.97 -1.89
CA VAL A 28 -7.11 -1.82 -1.70
C VAL A 28 -6.43 -3.05 -2.28
N TYR A 29 -5.73 -2.86 -3.39
CA TYR A 29 -4.84 -3.85 -3.98
C TYR A 29 -3.43 -3.64 -3.47
N CYS A 30 -2.68 -4.71 -3.25
CA CYS A 30 -1.29 -4.67 -2.81
C CYS A 30 -0.44 -5.51 -3.73
N ILE A 31 0.63 -4.93 -4.27
CA ILE A 31 1.57 -5.62 -5.16
C ILE A 31 2.70 -6.20 -4.32
N GLY A 32 2.82 -7.51 -4.29
CA GLY A 32 3.92 -8.17 -3.60
C GLY A 32 5.18 -8.24 -4.44
N ARG A 33 6.36 -8.19 -3.78
CA ARG A 33 7.68 -8.45 -4.38
C ARG A 33 8.05 -7.53 -5.54
N ASN A 34 7.68 -6.27 -5.47
CA ASN A 34 7.87 -5.33 -6.57
C ASN A 34 9.21 -4.58 -6.56
N TYR A 35 10.12 -4.92 -5.66
CA TYR A 35 11.49 -4.41 -5.65
C TYR A 35 12.47 -5.57 -5.72
N ALA A 36 13.41 -5.53 -6.68
CA ALA A 36 14.35 -6.63 -6.94
C ALA A 36 15.14 -7.04 -5.69
N ALA A 37 15.70 -6.08 -4.96
CA ALA A 37 16.44 -6.34 -3.73
C ALA A 37 15.57 -7.02 -2.65
N HIS A 38 14.31 -6.62 -2.51
CA HIS A 38 13.37 -7.24 -1.57
C HIS A 38 12.96 -8.64 -2.04
N ALA A 39 12.75 -8.86 -3.34
CA ALA A 39 12.46 -10.18 -3.88
C ALA A 39 13.61 -11.18 -3.59
N ILE A 40 14.86 -10.76 -3.79
CA ILE A 40 16.06 -11.54 -3.48
C ILE A 40 16.17 -11.82 -1.97
N GLU A 41 15.96 -10.80 -1.11
CA GLU A 41 15.94 -10.95 0.36
C GLU A 41 14.93 -12.03 0.82
N MET A 42 13.80 -12.13 0.11
CA MET A 42 12.75 -13.12 0.37
C MET A 42 12.95 -14.46 -0.36
N GLY A 43 14.09 -14.65 -1.07
CA GLY A 43 14.46 -15.91 -1.73
C GLY A 43 13.79 -16.16 -3.09
N HIS A 44 13.39 -15.10 -3.81
CA HIS A 44 12.71 -15.18 -5.11
C HIS A 44 13.55 -14.57 -6.25
N ASP A 45 13.29 -15.02 -7.50
CA ASP A 45 13.89 -14.46 -8.72
C ASP A 45 13.10 -13.20 -9.15
N PRO A 46 13.72 -12.00 -9.13
CA PRO A 46 13.04 -10.77 -9.47
C PRO A 46 12.69 -10.64 -10.96
N ASP A 47 13.33 -11.39 -11.83
CA ASP A 47 13.34 -11.08 -13.27
C ASP A 47 12.25 -11.81 -14.09
N ARG A 48 11.45 -12.70 -13.49
CA ARG A 48 10.60 -13.60 -14.28
C ARG A 48 9.20 -13.89 -13.76
N GLU A 49 8.85 -13.44 -12.56
CA GLU A 49 7.50 -13.68 -12.04
C GLU A 49 6.54 -12.57 -12.48
N PRO A 50 5.33 -12.90 -12.99
CA PRO A 50 4.31 -11.88 -13.21
C PRO A 50 3.97 -11.18 -11.91
N PRO A 51 3.40 -9.95 -11.95
CA PRO A 51 3.02 -9.24 -10.72
C PRO A 51 2.13 -10.11 -9.85
N PHE A 52 2.53 -10.23 -8.61
CA PHE A 52 1.75 -10.94 -7.60
C PHE A 52 0.98 -9.91 -6.77
N PHE A 53 -0.30 -10.16 -6.52
CA PHE A 53 -1.12 -9.23 -5.74
C PHE A 53 -2.01 -9.96 -4.73
N PHE A 54 -2.33 -9.25 -3.67
CA PHE A 54 -3.32 -9.60 -2.64
C PHE A 54 -4.14 -8.35 -2.32
N GLN A 55 -5.11 -8.48 -1.44
CA GLN A 55 -5.96 -7.35 -1.06
C GLN A 55 -5.90 -7.09 0.44
N LYS A 56 -6.09 -5.82 0.80
CA LYS A 56 -6.55 -5.39 2.12
C LYS A 56 -7.97 -4.86 1.98
N ASN A 57 -8.72 -4.86 3.06
CA ASN A 57 -10.03 -4.24 3.08
C ASN A 57 -9.89 -2.71 3.14
N PRO A 58 -10.83 -1.92 2.60
CA PRO A 58 -10.80 -0.47 2.72
C PRO A 58 -10.73 0.02 4.17
N ASP A 59 -11.36 -0.67 5.11
CA ASP A 59 -11.37 -0.37 6.54
C ASP A 59 -10.07 -0.77 7.27
N ASN A 60 -9.13 -1.41 6.58
CA ASN A 60 -7.77 -1.60 7.10
C ASN A 60 -6.90 -0.34 6.97
N LEU A 61 -7.30 0.65 6.16
CA LEU A 61 -6.64 1.95 6.08
C LEU A 61 -6.80 2.71 7.39
N ASP A 62 -5.72 3.36 7.82
CA ASP A 62 -5.71 4.21 9.03
C ASP A 62 -4.99 5.53 8.77
N PHE A 63 -5.64 6.62 9.14
CA PHE A 63 -5.13 7.98 8.94
C PHE A 63 -4.81 8.68 10.27
N SER A 64 -4.85 7.94 11.38
CA SER A 64 -4.70 8.52 12.72
C SER A 64 -3.26 8.79 13.15
N GLY A 65 -2.26 8.28 12.40
CA GLY A 65 -0.87 8.28 12.82
C GLY A 65 -0.56 7.35 14.00
N ARG A 66 -1.46 6.44 14.35
CA ARG A 66 -1.33 5.51 15.48
C ARG A 66 -1.64 4.09 15.01
N PHE A 67 -0.67 3.20 15.13
CA PHE A 67 -0.83 1.79 14.79
C PHE A 67 -0.97 0.93 16.06
N PRO A 68 -2.15 0.41 16.38
CA PRO A 68 -2.32 -0.52 17.50
C PRO A 68 -1.58 -1.83 17.17
N TYR A 69 -0.63 -2.21 18.05
CA TYR A 69 0.05 -3.48 17.88
C TYR A 69 -0.96 -4.63 17.93
N PRO A 70 -1.10 -5.43 16.85
CA PRO A 70 -2.20 -6.38 16.74
C PRO A 70 -2.07 -7.53 17.73
N ALA A 71 -3.21 -8.06 18.18
CA ALA A 71 -3.26 -9.31 18.93
C ALA A 71 -2.89 -10.50 18.03
N LYS A 72 -2.52 -11.63 18.65
CA LYS A 72 -2.22 -12.89 17.95
C LYS A 72 -1.01 -12.87 17.05
N SER A 73 -0.11 -11.89 17.20
CA SER A 73 1.19 -11.85 16.54
C SER A 73 2.25 -11.34 17.50
N THR A 74 3.44 -11.86 17.39
CA THR A 74 4.64 -11.40 18.12
C THR A 74 5.73 -10.90 17.20
N ASP A 75 5.47 -10.90 15.88
CA ASP A 75 6.42 -10.49 14.85
C ASP A 75 5.69 -9.66 13.78
N VAL A 76 5.59 -8.34 14.01
CA VAL A 76 4.91 -7.39 13.13
C VAL A 76 5.94 -6.51 12.44
N HIS A 77 5.96 -6.55 11.11
CA HIS A 77 6.91 -5.81 10.28
C HIS A 77 6.26 -4.59 9.61
N HIS A 78 7.08 -3.57 9.40
CA HIS A 78 6.78 -2.44 8.53
C HIS A 78 7.17 -2.73 7.08
N GLU A 79 6.44 -2.15 6.14
CA GLU A 79 6.74 -2.13 4.70
C GLU A 79 6.31 -0.77 4.14
N ILE A 80 7.26 0.15 3.89
CA ILE A 80 6.94 1.45 3.27
C ILE A 80 6.62 1.27 1.80
N GLU A 81 5.51 1.89 1.35
CA GLU A 81 5.04 1.79 -0.02
C GLU A 81 4.50 3.13 -0.54
N MET A 82 4.70 3.38 -1.82
CA MET A 82 3.88 4.37 -2.51
C MET A 82 2.46 3.81 -2.68
N VAL A 83 1.48 4.68 -2.51
CA VAL A 83 0.07 4.35 -2.71
C VAL A 83 -0.43 5.12 -3.90
N VAL A 84 -1.13 4.45 -4.83
CA VAL A 84 -1.75 5.04 -6.02
C VAL A 84 -3.26 5.02 -5.85
N ALA A 85 -3.92 6.17 -5.96
CA ALA A 85 -5.37 6.30 -5.91
C ALA A 85 -5.94 6.50 -7.33
N LEU A 86 -7.00 5.78 -7.69
CA LEU A 86 -7.59 5.83 -9.02
C LEU A 86 -8.85 6.71 -9.08
N ALA A 87 -8.85 7.70 -9.99
CA ALA A 87 -10.02 8.54 -10.31
C ALA A 87 -10.99 7.87 -11.28
N LYS A 88 -10.51 6.89 -12.04
CA LYS A 88 -11.27 6.19 -13.07
C LYS A 88 -10.95 4.71 -13.03
N GLY A 89 -11.86 3.89 -13.52
CA GLY A 89 -11.63 2.47 -13.68
C GLY A 89 -11.76 2.03 -15.13
N GLY A 90 -11.81 0.71 -15.30
CA GLY A 90 -11.95 0.01 -16.58
C GLY A 90 -11.42 -1.40 -16.47
N SER A 91 -11.56 -2.15 -17.56
CA SER A 91 -10.95 -3.46 -17.79
C SER A 91 -10.02 -3.34 -18.99
N ASP A 92 -9.00 -4.20 -19.04
CA ASP A 92 -8.02 -4.25 -20.16
C ASP A 92 -7.43 -2.87 -20.49
N ILE A 93 -7.06 -2.10 -19.46
CA ILE A 93 -6.51 -0.75 -19.60
C ILE A 93 -5.11 -0.85 -20.23
N PRO A 94 -4.90 -0.25 -21.43
CA PRO A 94 -3.58 -0.25 -22.03
C PRO A 94 -2.55 0.49 -21.16
N VAL A 95 -1.32 -0.03 -21.06
CA VAL A 95 -0.22 0.61 -20.29
C VAL A 95 -0.07 2.09 -20.64
N ALA A 96 -0.15 2.45 -21.94
CA ALA A 96 -0.02 3.82 -22.42
C ALA A 96 -1.12 4.77 -21.94
N ARG A 97 -2.25 4.24 -21.41
CA ARG A 97 -3.38 5.02 -20.92
C ARG A 97 -3.56 4.89 -19.41
N ALA A 98 -2.78 4.06 -18.75
CA ALA A 98 -2.96 3.70 -17.35
C ALA A 98 -2.85 4.92 -16.41
N LEU A 99 -1.93 5.84 -16.67
CA LEU A 99 -1.76 7.05 -15.85
C LEU A 99 -2.94 8.04 -15.95
N ASP A 100 -3.74 7.99 -17.03
CA ASP A 100 -4.96 8.79 -17.15
C ASP A 100 -6.03 8.40 -16.11
N HIS A 101 -5.87 7.26 -15.44
CA HIS A 101 -6.76 6.74 -14.42
C HIS A 101 -6.36 7.19 -13.00
N VAL A 102 -5.17 7.73 -12.81
CA VAL A 102 -4.63 8.08 -11.49
C VAL A 102 -5.21 9.42 -11.02
N TYR A 103 -5.72 9.43 -9.78
CA TYR A 103 -6.08 10.65 -9.06
C TYR A 103 -4.86 11.29 -8.39
N GLY A 104 -4.06 10.47 -7.69
CA GLY A 104 -2.93 10.96 -6.92
C GLY A 104 -2.17 9.85 -6.21
N TYR A 105 -1.26 10.26 -5.35
CA TYR A 105 -0.31 9.39 -4.66
C TYR A 105 -0.25 9.70 -3.17
N ALA A 106 0.09 8.71 -2.36
CA ALA A 106 0.32 8.88 -0.94
C ALA A 106 1.49 8.01 -0.45
N VAL A 107 1.96 8.27 0.76
CA VAL A 107 2.85 7.37 1.49
C VAL A 107 2.00 6.43 2.35
N GLY A 108 2.27 5.13 2.31
CA GLY A 108 1.59 4.14 3.12
C GLY A 108 2.55 3.13 3.75
N LEU A 109 2.03 2.39 4.72
CA LEU A 109 2.71 1.27 5.35
C LEU A 109 1.85 0.01 5.20
N ASP A 110 2.38 -1.06 4.56
CA ASP A 110 1.77 -2.38 4.55
C ASP A 110 2.23 -3.16 5.78
N MET A 111 1.55 -2.93 6.92
CA MET A 111 1.87 -3.60 8.17
C MET A 111 1.51 -5.08 8.08
N THR A 112 2.46 -5.91 8.49
CA THR A 112 2.40 -7.35 8.26
C THR A 112 2.62 -8.11 9.56
N ARG A 113 1.70 -9.00 9.93
CA ARG A 113 1.93 -10.07 10.93
C ARG A 113 2.81 -11.13 10.27
N ARG A 114 4.12 -10.97 10.40
CA ARG A 114 5.10 -11.76 9.61
C ARG A 114 5.08 -13.24 9.96
N ASP A 115 4.92 -13.55 11.24
CA ASP A 115 4.75 -14.91 11.74
C ASP A 115 3.54 -15.61 11.09
N LEU A 116 2.38 -14.95 11.06
CA LEU A 116 1.16 -15.52 10.47
C LEU A 116 1.23 -15.61 8.95
N GLN A 117 1.85 -14.63 8.29
CA GLN A 117 2.12 -14.70 6.86
C GLN A 117 3.07 -15.86 6.52
N GLY A 118 4.12 -16.07 7.34
CA GLY A 118 5.06 -17.20 7.18
C GLY A 118 4.34 -18.54 7.20
N ILE A 119 3.52 -18.77 8.22
CA ILE A 119 2.69 -19.98 8.34
C ILE A 119 1.77 -20.16 7.12
N ALA A 120 1.12 -19.06 6.67
CA ALA A 120 0.25 -19.12 5.49
C ALA A 120 1.01 -19.49 4.22
N LYS A 121 2.22 -18.96 4.02
CA LYS A 121 3.11 -19.32 2.91
C LYS A 121 3.49 -20.79 2.92
N GLU A 122 3.97 -21.31 4.06
CA GLU A 122 4.37 -22.70 4.22
C GLU A 122 3.22 -23.69 3.94
N MET A 123 2.00 -23.30 4.30
CA MET A 123 0.80 -24.12 4.13
C MET A 123 0.07 -23.87 2.79
N GLY A 124 0.58 -23.02 1.91
CA GLY A 124 -0.10 -22.65 0.66
C GLY A 124 -1.47 -22.00 0.88
N ARG A 125 -1.65 -21.24 1.98
CA ARG A 125 -2.91 -20.59 2.36
C ARG A 125 -2.91 -19.10 1.97
N PRO A 126 -4.10 -18.49 1.83
CA PRO A 126 -4.25 -17.05 1.66
C PRO A 126 -3.58 -16.26 2.80
N TRP A 127 -3.19 -15.00 2.52
CA TRP A 127 -2.41 -14.17 3.44
C TRP A 127 -3.23 -13.23 4.31
N GLU A 128 -4.56 -13.25 4.22
CA GLU A 128 -5.47 -12.31 4.88
C GLU A 128 -5.18 -12.13 6.37
N ILE A 129 -4.96 -13.22 7.13
CA ILE A 129 -4.65 -13.14 8.56
C ILE A 129 -3.33 -12.43 8.86
N GLY A 130 -2.39 -12.45 7.90
CA GLY A 130 -1.10 -11.77 8.00
C GLY A 130 -1.13 -10.35 7.45
N LYS A 131 -2.02 -10.06 6.49
CA LYS A 131 -2.01 -8.82 5.70
C LYS A 131 -3.26 -7.96 5.84
N ALA A 132 -4.46 -8.55 5.90
CA ALA A 132 -5.73 -7.82 5.87
C ALA A 132 -6.39 -7.77 7.26
N PHE A 133 -5.70 -7.18 8.25
CA PHE A 133 -6.20 -6.98 9.60
C PHE A 133 -6.45 -5.49 9.87
N GLU A 134 -7.22 -5.21 10.91
CA GLU A 134 -7.64 -3.85 11.27
C GLU A 134 -6.44 -2.92 11.40
N ARG A 135 -6.55 -1.74 10.77
CA ARG A 135 -5.53 -0.68 10.78
C ARG A 135 -4.16 -1.11 10.24
N SER A 136 -4.11 -2.18 9.44
CA SER A 136 -2.88 -2.72 8.88
C SER A 136 -2.31 -1.91 7.71
N ALA A 137 -2.97 -0.83 7.31
CA ALA A 137 -2.52 0.06 6.25
C ALA A 137 -2.54 1.54 6.70
N PRO A 138 -1.66 1.96 7.64
CA PRO A 138 -1.45 3.37 7.89
C PRO A 138 -1.10 4.11 6.61
N MET A 139 -1.77 5.24 6.35
CA MET A 139 -1.61 5.98 5.11
C MET A 139 -1.67 7.50 5.37
N GLY A 140 -0.80 8.25 4.71
CA GLY A 140 -0.82 9.70 4.66
C GLY A 140 -1.87 10.26 3.70
N PRO A 141 -2.02 11.59 3.64
CA PRO A 141 -2.93 12.24 2.69
C PRO A 141 -2.52 11.94 1.24
N ILE A 142 -3.53 11.85 0.36
CA ILE A 142 -3.30 11.70 -1.08
C ILE A 142 -2.94 13.06 -1.66
N VAL A 143 -1.79 13.15 -2.33
CA VAL A 143 -1.39 14.34 -3.10
C VAL A 143 -1.87 14.16 -4.54
N PRO A 144 -2.67 15.09 -5.09
CA PRO A 144 -3.20 14.98 -6.44
C PRO A 144 -2.09 14.91 -7.50
N ALA A 145 -2.22 14.02 -8.48
CA ALA A 145 -1.29 13.93 -9.60
C ALA A 145 -1.23 15.22 -10.43
N ALA A 146 -2.30 16.02 -10.40
CA ALA A 146 -2.32 17.35 -11.03
C ALA A 146 -1.29 18.32 -10.41
N GLU A 147 -0.87 18.10 -9.15
CA GLU A 147 0.10 18.93 -8.46
C GLU A 147 1.54 18.43 -8.62
N ILE A 148 1.73 17.10 -8.56
CA ILE A 148 3.08 16.50 -8.50
C ILE A 148 3.47 15.71 -9.75
N GLY A 149 2.56 15.56 -10.72
CA GLY A 149 2.75 14.69 -11.87
C GLY A 149 2.66 13.21 -11.48
N HIS A 150 3.42 12.38 -12.20
CA HIS A 150 3.48 10.93 -11.97
C HIS A 150 4.91 10.54 -11.56
N PRO A 151 5.21 10.43 -10.27
CA PRO A 151 6.56 10.09 -9.78
C PRO A 151 7.00 8.70 -10.28
N ALA A 152 8.09 8.65 -11.03
CA ALA A 152 8.72 7.42 -11.54
C ALA A 152 10.10 7.18 -10.92
N ALA A 153 10.65 8.17 -10.22
CA ALA A 153 11.89 8.12 -9.45
C ALA A 153 11.73 8.99 -8.21
N GLY A 154 12.54 8.77 -7.21
CA GLY A 154 12.52 9.48 -5.94
C GLY A 154 12.84 8.55 -4.77
N ARG A 155 13.56 9.08 -3.78
CA ARG A 155 13.97 8.31 -2.61
C ARG A 155 12.76 7.81 -1.83
N VAL A 156 12.82 6.54 -1.42
CA VAL A 156 11.87 5.90 -0.52
C VAL A 156 12.63 5.56 0.76
N VAL A 157 12.25 6.14 1.89
CA VAL A 157 12.96 5.96 3.17
C VAL A 157 11.96 5.71 4.29
N LEU A 158 12.25 4.72 5.12
CA LEU A 158 11.60 4.53 6.40
C LEU A 158 12.63 4.51 7.53
N GLU A 159 12.38 5.31 8.54
CA GLU A 159 13.12 5.32 9.79
C GLU A 159 12.25 4.77 10.93
N VAL A 160 12.85 4.03 11.82
CA VAL A 160 12.26 3.65 13.11
C VAL A 160 13.09 4.23 14.22
N ASN A 161 12.49 5.09 15.05
CA ASN A 161 13.18 5.81 16.13
C ASN A 161 14.43 6.58 15.64
N GLY A 162 14.33 7.24 14.47
CA GLY A 162 15.40 8.01 13.84
C GLY A 162 16.53 7.16 13.21
N THR A 163 16.36 5.85 13.14
CA THR A 163 17.30 4.95 12.47
C THR A 163 16.71 4.45 11.15
N VAL A 164 17.39 4.69 10.03
CA VAL A 164 16.96 4.20 8.71
C VAL A 164 16.91 2.69 8.71
N ARG A 165 15.74 2.13 8.36
CA ARG A 165 15.48 0.69 8.23
C ARG A 165 15.31 0.28 6.78
N GLN A 166 14.50 1.03 6.02
CA GLN A 166 14.30 0.77 4.60
C GLN A 166 14.80 1.97 3.79
N LYS A 167 15.46 1.71 2.69
CA LYS A 167 15.92 2.72 1.74
C LYS A 167 15.86 2.16 0.32
N GLY A 168 15.22 2.89 -0.57
CA GLY A 168 15.11 2.55 -1.98
C GLY A 168 14.83 3.79 -2.83
N ASP A 169 14.46 3.53 -4.07
CA ASP A 169 14.05 4.56 -5.02
C ASP A 169 12.89 4.01 -5.86
N LEU A 170 11.91 4.86 -6.22
CA LEU A 170 10.75 4.46 -7.03
C LEU A 170 11.16 3.84 -8.37
N ASN A 171 12.31 4.23 -8.93
CA ASN A 171 12.82 3.65 -10.17
C ASN A 171 13.27 2.19 -10.03
N GLN A 172 13.42 1.67 -8.80
CA GLN A 172 13.78 0.27 -8.53
C GLN A 172 12.58 -0.68 -8.52
N MET A 173 11.35 -0.16 -8.63
CA MET A 173 10.18 -1.03 -8.81
C MET A 173 10.37 -1.88 -10.09
N ILE A 174 10.10 -3.18 -9.99
CA ILE A 174 10.11 -4.14 -11.11
C ILE A 174 8.97 -3.77 -12.06
N TRP A 175 7.76 -3.72 -11.52
CA TRP A 175 6.55 -3.30 -12.25
C TRP A 175 6.24 -1.84 -11.94
N LYS A 176 6.23 -1.01 -12.97
CA LYS A 176 5.92 0.41 -12.84
C LYS A 176 4.40 0.64 -12.67
N VAL A 177 4.00 1.80 -12.16
CA VAL A 177 2.59 2.13 -11.93
C VAL A 177 1.70 1.86 -13.15
N PRO A 178 2.06 2.27 -14.39
CA PRO A 178 1.24 1.95 -15.56
C PRO A 178 1.07 0.46 -15.81
N GLU A 179 2.13 -0.32 -15.60
CA GLU A 179 2.11 -1.77 -15.81
C GLU A 179 1.26 -2.48 -14.76
N MET A 180 1.34 -2.04 -13.49
CA MET A 180 0.49 -2.56 -12.42
C MET A 180 -0.99 -2.32 -12.68
N ILE A 181 -1.36 -1.09 -13.09
CA ILE A 181 -2.75 -0.74 -13.42
C ILE A 181 -3.25 -1.59 -14.60
N ALA A 182 -2.45 -1.69 -15.67
CA ALA A 182 -2.79 -2.50 -16.83
C ALA A 182 -3.00 -3.96 -16.43
N TYR A 183 -2.05 -4.56 -15.74
CA TYR A 183 -2.11 -5.97 -15.32
C TYR A 183 -3.29 -6.25 -14.38
N LEU A 184 -3.51 -5.41 -13.36
CA LEU A 184 -4.69 -5.56 -12.48
C LEU A 184 -5.99 -5.49 -13.27
N SER A 185 -6.07 -4.65 -14.31
CA SER A 185 -7.27 -4.47 -15.11
C SER A 185 -7.62 -5.65 -16.03
N GLU A 186 -6.67 -6.57 -16.25
CA GLU A 186 -6.92 -7.85 -16.95
C GLU A 186 -7.75 -8.82 -16.08
N TYR A 187 -7.57 -8.75 -14.75
CA TYR A 187 -8.24 -9.66 -13.81
C TYR A 187 -9.43 -9.03 -13.11
N PHE A 188 -9.48 -7.70 -13.00
CA PHE A 188 -10.51 -6.96 -12.28
C PHE A 188 -11.01 -5.78 -13.09
N THR A 189 -12.31 -5.54 -13.04
CA THR A 189 -12.83 -4.22 -13.44
C THR A 189 -12.45 -3.22 -12.35
N LEU A 190 -11.42 -2.41 -12.62
CA LEU A 190 -11.03 -1.32 -11.73
C LEU A 190 -12.10 -0.21 -11.73
N ALA A 191 -12.13 0.60 -10.69
CA ALA A 191 -13.10 1.70 -10.56
C ALA A 191 -12.46 2.91 -9.86
N ALA A 192 -13.13 4.06 -9.97
CA ALA A 192 -12.82 5.21 -9.13
C ALA A 192 -12.93 4.80 -7.66
N GLY A 193 -11.98 5.23 -6.84
CA GLY A 193 -11.88 4.85 -5.43
C GLY A 193 -10.99 3.63 -5.17
N ASP A 194 -10.55 2.90 -6.19
CA ASP A 194 -9.57 1.84 -5.99
C ASP A 194 -8.20 2.43 -5.65
N VAL A 195 -7.49 1.75 -4.74
CA VAL A 195 -6.17 2.12 -4.25
C VAL A 195 -5.22 0.96 -4.49
N ILE A 196 -3.98 1.27 -4.89
CA ILE A 196 -2.92 0.28 -5.14
C ILE A 196 -1.71 0.62 -4.26
N MET A 197 -1.33 -0.28 -3.37
CA MET A 197 -0.05 -0.27 -2.67
C MET A 197 0.99 -0.95 -3.57
N THR A 198 2.13 -0.28 -3.82
CA THR A 198 3.01 -0.60 -4.95
C THR A 198 4.14 -1.55 -4.64
N GLY A 199 4.21 -2.05 -3.42
CA GLY A 199 5.34 -2.86 -2.94
C GLY A 199 6.42 -2.03 -2.26
N THR A 200 7.27 -2.71 -1.52
CA THR A 200 8.24 -2.14 -0.58
C THR A 200 9.69 -2.49 -0.96
N PRO A 201 10.67 -1.58 -0.73
CA PRO A 201 12.08 -1.90 -0.83
C PRO A 201 12.55 -2.84 0.31
N SER A 202 13.76 -3.39 0.18
CA SER A 202 14.41 -4.22 1.22
C SER A 202 14.59 -3.50 2.55
N GLY A 203 14.87 -4.27 3.61
CA GLY A 203 15.07 -3.77 4.97
C GLY A 203 13.80 -3.80 5.84
N VAL A 204 12.81 -4.61 5.47
CA VAL A 204 11.64 -4.89 6.32
C VAL A 204 12.06 -5.49 7.65
N ALA A 205 11.50 -5.00 8.75
CA ALA A 205 11.90 -5.42 10.09
C ALA A 205 10.74 -5.30 11.09
N ALA A 206 10.90 -5.99 12.21
CA ALA A 206 9.93 -5.94 13.29
C ALA A 206 9.86 -4.57 13.96
N VAL A 207 8.66 -4.21 14.43
CA VAL A 207 8.41 -3.08 15.32
C VAL A 207 7.81 -3.57 16.63
N VAL A 208 7.94 -2.76 17.68
CA VAL A 208 7.35 -3.01 19.00
C VAL A 208 6.55 -1.79 19.46
N ARG A 209 5.74 -1.96 20.51
CA ARG A 209 5.01 -0.83 21.11
C ARG A 209 5.97 0.26 21.59
N GLY A 210 5.64 1.48 21.27
CA GLY A 210 6.45 2.67 21.57
C GLY A 210 7.32 3.11 20.40
N ASP A 211 7.54 2.26 19.38
CA ASP A 211 8.29 2.66 18.19
C ASP A 211 7.57 3.77 17.41
N VAL A 212 8.34 4.69 16.87
CA VAL A 212 7.89 5.74 15.95
C VAL A 212 8.49 5.48 14.58
N MET A 213 7.63 5.24 13.61
CA MET A 213 7.97 5.06 12.20
C MET A 213 7.81 6.39 11.48
N HIS A 214 8.86 6.86 10.81
CA HIS A 214 8.81 8.01 9.91
C HIS A 214 9.10 7.54 8.48
N ALA A 215 8.09 7.61 7.64
CA ALA A 215 8.12 7.16 6.25
C ALA A 215 8.09 8.37 5.33
N SER A 216 8.97 8.44 4.33
CA SER A 216 9.02 9.52 3.36
C SER A 216 9.27 9.00 1.95
N ILE A 217 8.59 9.59 0.97
CA ILE A 217 8.80 9.36 -0.46
C ILE A 217 8.97 10.70 -1.14
N GLU A 218 10.15 10.92 -1.71
CA GLU A 218 10.52 12.17 -2.38
C GLU A 218 9.54 12.50 -3.51
N GLY A 219 9.01 13.72 -3.50
CA GLY A 219 8.01 14.18 -4.45
C GLY A 219 6.57 13.71 -4.18
N VAL A 220 6.35 12.88 -3.13
CA VAL A 220 5.02 12.39 -2.74
C VAL A 220 4.60 12.92 -1.36
N GLY A 221 5.45 12.77 -0.34
CA GLY A 221 5.12 13.23 1.01
C GLY A 221 5.73 12.39 2.12
N GLU A 222 5.17 12.55 3.32
CA GLU A 222 5.66 11.94 4.55
C GLU A 222 4.49 11.38 5.39
N LEU A 223 4.79 10.40 6.22
CA LEU A 223 3.86 9.78 7.16
C LEU A 223 4.59 9.41 8.44
N THR A 224 4.08 9.87 9.58
CA THR A 224 4.60 9.45 10.90
C THR A 224 3.55 8.59 11.61
N VAL A 225 3.97 7.43 12.10
CA VAL A 225 3.10 6.46 12.78
C VAL A 225 3.73 5.98 14.08
N THR A 226 3.01 6.10 15.18
CA THR A 226 3.41 5.56 16.48
C THR A 226 2.76 4.20 16.72
N VAL A 227 3.55 3.20 17.07
CA VAL A 227 3.07 1.86 17.47
C VAL A 227 2.56 1.94 18.93
N VAL A 228 1.29 1.61 19.17
CA VAL A 228 0.63 1.74 20.49
C VAL A 228 0.07 0.41 21.01
#